data_7b67b9b8e72c403ca344ad4b6ce624ae
#
_entry.id   7b67b9b8e72c403ca344ad4b6ce624ae
#
_cell.length_a   1.000
_cell.length_b   1.000
_cell.length_c   1.000
_cell.angle_alpha   90.00
_cell.angle_beta   90.00
_cell.angle_gamma   90.00
#
_symmetry.space_group_name_H-M   'P 1'
#
loop_
_entity.id
_entity.type
_entity.pdbx_description
1 polymer ?
#
loop_
_entity_poly.entity_id
_entity_poly.type
_entity_poly.pdbx_seq_one_letter_code
_entity_poly.pdbx_strand_id
1 'polypeptide(L)'
;MNPQIKYGEDLMSRVSYSMMNKNGAEEMTVAVRAGLNELFLNICNDSEIQLDLILEAVFVCNPVMHHLLLGIDPYELGQAPFALASSNSQVFKASELDLKINPSGNIYFLPCIAGHVGADSAAVALSEQPGKSTELLLVVDVGTNAEILLGNVDRVYACSSPTGPAFEGAQISSGQRAAPGAIEHVTIDPKTKNPRFQ
;
A
#
# COMPACT_ATOMS: atom_id res chain seq x y z
N MET A 1 5.32 4.86 10.90
CA MET A 1 4.11 3.98 10.97
C MET A 1 2.99 4.67 10.20
N ASN A 2 2.13 3.93 9.47
CA ASN A 2 1.03 4.56 8.73
C ASN A 2 0.03 5.19 9.71
N PRO A 3 -0.19 6.52 9.69
CA PRO A 3 -1.08 7.19 10.63
C PRO A 3 -2.56 6.85 10.45
N GLN A 4 -2.93 6.21 9.34
CA GLN A 4 -4.31 5.79 9.09
C GLN A 4 -4.73 4.52 9.87
N ILE A 5 -3.80 3.83 10.56
CA ILE A 5 -4.11 2.66 11.39
C ILE A 5 -5.21 2.98 12.44
N LYS A 6 -5.25 4.20 12.97
CA LYS A 6 -6.28 4.65 13.91
C LYS A 6 -7.70 4.66 13.33
N TYR A 7 -7.84 4.67 12.01
CA TYR A 7 -9.14 4.66 11.30
C TYR A 7 -9.50 3.26 10.77
N GLY A 8 -8.53 2.36 10.68
CA GLY A 8 -8.70 1.00 10.21
C GLY A 8 -7.35 0.35 9.90
N GLU A 9 -7.19 -0.90 10.28
CA GLU A 9 -5.95 -1.65 10.13
C GLU A 9 -5.73 -2.11 8.69
N ASP A 10 -6.81 -2.50 8.04
CA ASP A 10 -6.83 -2.97 6.66
C ASP A 10 -7.62 -2.00 5.75
N LEU A 11 -7.64 -2.30 4.45
CA LEU A 11 -8.31 -1.46 3.46
C LEU A 11 -9.83 -1.41 3.67
N MET A 12 -10.47 -2.54 4.00
CA MET A 12 -11.94 -2.59 4.16
C MET A 12 -12.40 -1.88 5.42
N SER A 13 -11.62 -1.95 6.50
CA SER A 13 -11.88 -1.17 7.72
C SER A 13 -11.83 0.34 7.44
N ARG A 14 -10.89 0.81 6.60
CA ARG A 14 -10.80 2.22 6.21
C ARG A 14 -11.96 2.65 5.32
N VAL A 15 -12.36 1.81 4.37
CA VAL A 15 -13.57 2.08 3.56
C VAL A 15 -14.79 2.14 4.47
N SER A 16 -14.95 1.19 5.39
CA SER A 16 -16.05 1.21 6.37
C SER A 16 -16.02 2.48 7.21
N TYR A 17 -14.84 2.96 7.62
CA TYR A 17 -14.73 4.22 8.35
C TYR A 17 -15.22 5.42 7.52
N SER A 18 -14.84 5.52 6.24
CA SER A 18 -15.34 6.59 5.35
C SER A 18 -16.86 6.52 5.16
N MET A 19 -17.42 5.31 5.04
CA MET A 19 -18.86 5.11 4.89
C MET A 19 -19.67 5.52 6.14
N MET A 20 -19.11 5.30 7.33
CA MET A 20 -19.79 5.53 8.61
C MET A 20 -19.56 6.93 9.17
N ASN A 21 -18.58 7.67 8.70
CA ASN A 21 -18.21 8.99 9.20
C ASN A 21 -18.22 10.02 8.07
N LYS A 22 -19.03 11.08 8.24
CA LYS A 22 -19.24 12.10 7.21
C LYS A 22 -17.97 12.72 6.63
N ASN A 23 -16.92 12.87 7.45
CA ASN A 23 -15.64 13.45 7.05
C ASN A 23 -14.52 12.38 7.03
N GLY A 24 -14.88 11.09 7.09
CA GLY A 24 -13.91 10.01 7.29
C GLY A 24 -12.85 9.92 6.19
N ALA A 25 -13.23 10.13 4.93
CA ALA A 25 -12.28 10.16 3.83
C ALA A 25 -11.32 11.36 3.93
N GLU A 26 -11.81 12.56 4.26
CA GLU A 26 -11.00 13.75 4.45
C GLU A 26 -10.01 13.60 5.63
N GLU A 27 -10.48 13.08 6.75
CA GLU A 27 -9.62 12.83 7.93
C GLU A 27 -8.47 11.88 7.60
N MET A 28 -8.74 10.81 6.84
CA MET A 28 -7.72 9.86 6.39
C MET A 28 -6.78 10.46 5.35
N THR A 29 -7.29 11.31 4.45
CA THR A 29 -6.48 12.08 3.49
C THR A 29 -5.49 12.98 4.21
N VAL A 30 -5.95 13.78 5.16
CA VAL A 30 -5.09 14.66 5.98
C VAL A 30 -4.06 13.84 6.73
N ALA A 31 -4.46 12.72 7.32
CA ALA A 31 -3.55 11.87 8.09
C ALA A 31 -2.43 11.27 7.22
N VAL A 32 -2.75 10.74 6.02
CA VAL A 32 -1.71 10.15 5.15
C VAL A 32 -0.75 11.21 4.62
N ARG A 33 -1.27 12.38 4.20
CA ARG A 33 -0.43 13.48 3.73
C ARG A 33 0.50 14.02 4.82
N ALA A 34 -0.01 14.14 6.06
CA ALA A 34 0.80 14.52 7.21
C ALA A 34 1.92 13.51 7.48
N GLY A 35 1.61 12.21 7.47
CA GLY A 35 2.61 11.16 7.66
C GLY A 35 3.67 11.11 6.56
N LEU A 36 3.29 11.37 5.31
CA LEU A 36 4.24 11.50 4.20
C LEU A 36 5.15 12.71 4.36
N ASN A 37 4.61 13.85 4.79
CA ASN A 37 5.39 15.06 5.06
C ASN A 37 6.42 14.84 6.18
N GLU A 38 6.04 14.14 7.25
CA GLU A 38 6.97 13.73 8.30
C GLU A 38 8.06 12.80 7.75
N LEU A 39 7.69 11.83 6.91
CA LEU A 39 8.64 10.91 6.27
C LEU A 39 9.63 11.65 5.38
N PHE A 40 9.18 12.59 4.54
CA PHE A 40 10.06 13.42 3.71
C PHE A 40 11.04 14.21 4.58
N LEU A 41 10.56 14.82 5.67
CA LEU A 41 11.41 15.57 6.58
C LEU A 41 12.49 14.65 7.21
N ASN A 42 12.12 13.46 7.66
CA ASN A 42 13.05 12.51 8.26
C ASN A 42 14.11 12.06 7.25
N ILE A 43 13.71 11.68 6.02
CA ILE A 43 14.64 11.30 4.95
C ILE A 43 15.61 12.44 4.62
N CYS A 44 15.11 13.67 4.54
CA CYS A 44 15.94 14.83 4.27
C CYS A 44 16.95 15.10 5.40
N ASN A 45 16.52 14.97 6.65
CA ASN A 45 17.41 15.11 7.80
C ASN A 45 18.51 14.04 7.81
N ASP A 46 18.13 12.77 7.58
CA ASP A 46 19.06 11.64 7.55
C ASP A 46 20.08 11.73 6.39
N SER A 47 19.65 12.34 5.27
CA SER A 47 20.47 12.50 4.06
C SER A 47 21.16 13.87 3.94
N GLU A 48 20.95 14.76 4.90
CA GLU A 48 21.48 16.13 4.91
C GLU A 48 21.11 16.94 3.65
N ILE A 49 19.90 16.72 3.10
CA ILE A 49 19.37 17.46 1.94
C ILE A 49 18.18 18.34 2.34
N GLN A 50 17.86 19.33 1.51
CA GLN A 50 16.71 20.21 1.71
C GLN A 50 15.48 19.64 1.02
N LEU A 51 14.28 19.86 1.60
CA LEU A 51 13.01 19.37 1.07
C LEU A 51 12.71 19.89 -0.34
N ASP A 52 13.12 21.10 -0.67
CA ASP A 52 12.92 21.73 -1.98
C ASP A 52 13.79 21.13 -3.09
N LEU A 53 14.79 20.32 -2.74
CA LEU A 53 15.60 19.56 -3.70
C LEU A 53 14.92 18.24 -4.13
N ILE A 54 13.85 17.83 -3.47
CA ILE A 54 13.03 16.69 -3.93
C ILE A 54 12.11 17.19 -5.04
N LEU A 55 12.42 16.80 -6.28
CA LEU A 55 11.72 17.28 -7.48
C LEU A 55 10.68 16.30 -7.99
N GLU A 56 10.72 15.05 -7.51
CA GLU A 56 9.80 13.99 -7.92
C GLU A 56 9.58 12.99 -6.80
N ALA A 57 8.35 12.51 -6.68
CA ALA A 57 7.99 11.36 -5.86
C ALA A 57 7.05 10.44 -6.64
N VAL A 58 7.30 9.15 -6.58
CA VAL A 58 6.48 8.11 -7.22
C VAL A 58 5.73 7.34 -6.16
N PHE A 59 4.41 7.25 -6.30
CA PHE A 59 3.56 6.53 -5.37
C PHE A 59 2.99 5.26 -6.01
N VAL A 60 3.18 4.16 -5.29
CA VAL A 60 2.58 2.86 -5.57
C VAL A 60 1.84 2.41 -4.32
N CYS A 61 0.58 2.05 -4.47
CA CYS A 61 -0.26 1.69 -3.33
C CYS A 61 -1.52 0.96 -3.78
N ASN A 62 -2.20 0.32 -2.84
CA ASN A 62 -3.49 -0.27 -3.13
C ASN A 62 -4.55 0.80 -3.49
N PRO A 63 -5.68 0.43 -4.12
CA PRO A 63 -6.67 1.38 -4.61
C PRO A 63 -7.26 2.30 -3.55
N VAL A 64 -7.48 1.81 -2.33
CA VAL A 64 -8.03 2.63 -1.23
C VAL A 64 -7.03 3.71 -0.81
N MET A 65 -5.76 3.34 -0.66
CA MET A 65 -4.70 4.30 -0.32
C MET A 65 -4.46 5.30 -1.45
N HIS A 66 -4.54 4.85 -2.71
CA HIS A 66 -4.46 5.70 -3.89
C HIS A 66 -5.54 6.79 -3.86
N HIS A 67 -6.81 6.40 -3.65
CA HIS A 67 -7.93 7.33 -3.59
C HIS A 67 -7.78 8.32 -2.42
N LEU A 68 -7.49 7.82 -1.23
CA LEU A 68 -7.33 8.67 -0.04
C LEU A 68 -6.17 9.67 -0.18
N LEU A 69 -5.04 9.28 -0.77
CA LEU A 69 -3.93 10.21 -0.98
C LEU A 69 -4.30 11.31 -1.98
N LEU A 70 -5.10 10.99 -2.99
CA LEU A 70 -5.66 11.95 -3.96
C LEU A 70 -6.80 12.80 -3.40
N GLY A 71 -7.32 12.49 -2.21
CA GLY A 71 -8.48 13.17 -1.63
C GLY A 71 -9.81 12.72 -2.23
N ILE A 72 -9.85 11.51 -2.78
CA ILE A 72 -11.04 10.88 -3.34
C ILE A 72 -11.65 9.96 -2.28
N ASP A 73 -12.96 10.03 -2.08
CA ASP A 73 -13.66 9.11 -1.19
C ASP A 73 -13.63 7.68 -1.77
N PRO A 74 -13.12 6.69 -1.02
CA PRO A 74 -13.03 5.31 -1.48
C PRO A 74 -14.35 4.52 -1.36
N TYR A 75 -15.49 5.17 -1.11
CA TYR A 75 -16.80 4.55 -0.87
C TYR A 75 -17.14 3.46 -1.89
N GLU A 76 -16.99 3.73 -3.19
CA GLU A 76 -17.30 2.80 -4.28
C GLU A 76 -16.39 1.57 -4.32
N LEU A 77 -15.22 1.63 -3.68
CA LEU A 77 -14.31 0.49 -3.54
C LEU A 77 -14.77 -0.52 -2.47
N GLY A 78 -15.74 -0.15 -1.63
CA GLY A 78 -16.28 -0.99 -0.58
C GLY A 78 -17.44 -1.89 -1.01
N GLN A 79 -17.98 -1.70 -2.21
CA GLN A 79 -19.16 -2.40 -2.68
C GLN A 79 -19.07 -2.73 -4.19
N ALA A 80 -19.72 -3.83 -4.58
CA ALA A 80 -19.73 -4.20 -5.99
C ALA A 80 -20.37 -3.08 -6.84
N PRO A 81 -19.79 -2.71 -8.01
CA PRO A 81 -18.74 -3.40 -8.75
C PRO A 81 -17.30 -3.00 -8.37
N PHE A 82 -17.04 -2.41 -7.21
CA PHE A 82 -15.72 -1.96 -6.73
C PHE A 82 -15.06 -0.96 -7.69
N ALA A 83 -15.82 0.09 -8.02
CA ALA A 83 -15.46 1.03 -9.08
C ALA A 83 -14.31 1.94 -8.65
N LEU A 84 -13.29 2.04 -9.49
CA LEU A 84 -12.24 3.04 -9.37
C LEU A 84 -12.74 4.40 -9.90
N ALA A 85 -12.53 5.47 -9.15
CA ALA A 85 -12.74 6.83 -9.66
C ALA A 85 -11.70 7.20 -10.73
N SER A 86 -10.50 6.63 -10.63
CA SER A 86 -9.46 6.76 -11.65
C SER A 86 -8.61 5.49 -11.69
N SER A 87 -8.41 4.94 -12.89
CA SER A 87 -7.54 3.80 -13.15
C SER A 87 -6.24 4.18 -13.86
N ASN A 88 -6.18 5.36 -14.47
CA ASN A 88 -5.00 5.81 -15.23
C ASN A 88 -3.87 6.31 -14.31
N SER A 89 -2.64 6.29 -14.82
CA SER A 89 -1.55 7.02 -14.20
C SER A 89 -1.85 8.52 -14.13
N GLN A 90 -1.40 9.17 -13.07
CA GLN A 90 -1.65 10.59 -12.85
C GLN A 90 -0.39 11.31 -12.41
N VAL A 91 -0.31 12.59 -12.74
CA VAL A 91 0.76 13.48 -12.30
C VAL A 91 0.15 14.74 -11.71
N PHE A 92 0.58 15.08 -10.50
CA PHE A 92 0.21 16.30 -9.80
C PHE A 92 1.46 17.10 -9.43
N LYS A 93 1.30 18.37 -9.10
CA LYS A 93 2.32 19.11 -8.37
C LYS A 93 2.22 18.80 -6.88
N ALA A 94 3.35 18.82 -6.18
CA ALA A 94 3.38 18.56 -4.75
C ALA A 94 2.44 19.53 -3.97
N SER A 95 2.36 20.77 -4.41
CA SER A 95 1.46 21.78 -3.84
C SER A 95 -0.03 21.47 -4.00
N GLU A 96 -0.44 20.68 -5.01
CA GLU A 96 -1.84 20.29 -5.22
C GLU A 96 -2.29 19.19 -4.23
N LEU A 97 -1.32 18.46 -3.67
CA LEU A 97 -1.56 17.39 -2.71
C LEU A 97 -1.09 17.73 -1.28
N ASP A 98 -0.79 19.00 -0.98
CA ASP A 98 -0.27 19.46 0.31
C ASP A 98 1.01 18.72 0.76
N LEU A 99 1.82 18.23 -0.20
CA LEU A 99 3.09 17.56 0.08
C LEU A 99 4.22 18.59 0.16
N LYS A 100 4.97 18.54 1.27
CA LYS A 100 6.00 19.53 1.63
C LYS A 100 7.38 19.20 1.07
N ILE A 101 7.45 18.93 -0.23
CA ILE A 101 8.68 18.86 -1.02
C ILE A 101 8.72 20.11 -1.91
N ASN A 102 9.57 20.14 -2.96
CA ASN A 102 9.51 21.25 -3.92
C ASN A 102 8.07 21.48 -4.39
N PRO A 103 7.47 22.66 -4.24
CA PRO A 103 6.06 22.91 -4.59
C PRO A 103 5.72 22.62 -6.06
N SER A 104 6.72 22.77 -6.96
CA SER A 104 6.61 22.46 -8.38
C SER A 104 7.06 21.03 -8.71
N GLY A 105 7.47 20.26 -7.72
CA GLY A 105 7.86 18.85 -7.86
C GLY A 105 6.71 18.01 -8.38
N ASN A 106 7.03 16.99 -9.15
CA ASN A 106 6.04 16.09 -9.71
C ASN A 106 5.72 14.94 -8.74
N ILE A 107 4.45 14.68 -8.56
CA ILE A 107 3.95 13.52 -7.84
C ILE A 107 3.31 12.59 -8.86
N TYR A 108 3.96 11.46 -9.10
CA TYR A 108 3.51 10.48 -10.08
C TYR A 108 2.83 9.29 -9.39
N PHE A 109 1.63 8.98 -9.83
CA PHE A 109 0.89 7.78 -9.41
C PHE A 109 0.87 6.78 -10.56
N LEU A 110 1.26 5.53 -10.29
CA LEU A 110 1.08 4.45 -11.23
C LEU A 110 -0.42 4.14 -11.40
N PRO A 111 -0.82 3.55 -12.55
CA PRO A 111 -2.21 3.18 -12.78
C PRO A 111 -2.65 2.08 -11.82
N CYS A 112 -3.92 2.08 -11.43
CA CYS A 112 -4.57 0.94 -10.79
C CYS A 112 -5.13 -0.01 -11.86
N ILE A 113 -4.96 -1.32 -11.67
CA ILE A 113 -5.41 -2.33 -12.66
C ILE A 113 -6.92 -2.58 -12.52
N ALA A 114 -7.41 -2.71 -11.28
CA ALA A 114 -8.82 -2.94 -10.96
C ALA A 114 -9.13 -2.47 -9.53
N GLY A 115 -10.39 -2.51 -9.12
CA GLY A 115 -10.84 -2.04 -7.81
C GLY A 115 -10.13 -2.64 -6.60
N HIS A 116 -9.62 -3.86 -6.71
CA HIS A 116 -8.81 -4.53 -5.68
C HIS A 116 -7.39 -4.88 -6.14
N VAL A 117 -6.97 -4.46 -7.34
CA VAL A 117 -5.63 -4.68 -7.89
C VAL A 117 -5.03 -3.31 -8.18
N GLY A 118 -4.18 -2.84 -7.30
CA GLY A 118 -3.74 -1.46 -7.24
C GLY A 118 -2.51 -1.12 -8.08
N ALA A 119 -1.99 0.06 -7.82
CA ALA A 119 -0.75 0.56 -8.41
C ALA A 119 0.49 -0.20 -7.90
N ASP A 120 0.43 -0.78 -6.73
CA ASP A 120 1.41 -1.73 -6.17
C ASP A 120 1.54 -2.96 -7.08
N SER A 121 0.43 -3.60 -7.45
CA SER A 121 0.43 -4.71 -8.41
C SER A 121 0.90 -4.29 -9.80
N ALA A 122 0.60 -3.07 -10.24
CA ALA A 122 1.12 -2.53 -11.49
C ALA A 122 2.64 -2.36 -11.44
N ALA A 123 3.20 -1.94 -10.30
CA ALA A 123 4.64 -1.84 -10.09
C ALA A 123 5.31 -3.22 -10.09
N VAL A 124 4.70 -4.22 -9.45
CA VAL A 124 5.16 -5.62 -9.50
C VAL A 124 5.14 -6.13 -10.94
N ALA A 125 4.07 -5.88 -11.69
CA ALA A 125 4.00 -6.26 -13.10
C ALA A 125 5.09 -5.58 -13.95
N LEU A 126 5.45 -4.34 -13.64
CA LEU A 126 6.51 -3.60 -14.30
C LEU A 126 7.91 -4.18 -13.97
N SER A 127 8.13 -4.57 -12.71
CA SER A 127 9.38 -5.18 -12.24
C SER A 127 9.59 -6.56 -12.82
N GLU A 128 8.62 -7.45 -12.65
CA GLU A 128 8.71 -8.87 -13.04
C GLU A 128 8.45 -9.13 -14.51
N GLN A 129 7.81 -8.18 -15.19
CA GLN A 129 7.57 -8.17 -16.65
C GLN A 129 6.97 -9.49 -17.21
N PRO A 130 5.90 -10.05 -16.58
CA PRO A 130 5.33 -11.31 -17.07
C PRO A 130 4.89 -11.24 -18.54
N GLY A 131 4.45 -10.08 -19.00
CA GLY A 131 4.07 -9.84 -20.39
C GLY A 131 5.23 -9.83 -21.40
N LYS A 132 6.48 -9.97 -20.96
CA LYS A 132 7.65 -10.13 -21.86
C LYS A 132 8.20 -11.56 -21.89
N SER A 133 7.72 -12.44 -21.03
CA SER A 133 8.14 -13.84 -20.97
C SER A 133 7.43 -14.66 -22.03
N THR A 134 8.13 -15.56 -22.69
CA THR A 134 7.54 -16.61 -23.54
C THR A 134 6.99 -17.78 -22.72
N GLU A 135 7.51 -17.95 -21.51
CA GLU A 135 7.01 -18.95 -20.54
C GLU A 135 5.89 -18.37 -19.70
N LEU A 136 5.00 -19.24 -19.23
CA LEU A 136 3.94 -18.86 -18.30
C LEU A 136 4.56 -18.55 -16.93
N LEU A 137 4.44 -17.31 -16.47
CA LEU A 137 4.90 -16.86 -15.17
C LEU A 137 3.72 -16.69 -14.20
N LEU A 138 3.93 -17.15 -12.98
CA LEU A 138 3.08 -16.86 -11.83
C LEU A 138 3.86 -15.96 -10.87
N VAL A 139 3.33 -14.77 -10.61
CA VAL A 139 3.85 -13.84 -9.63
C VAL A 139 2.80 -13.68 -8.53
N VAL A 140 3.23 -13.82 -7.28
CA VAL A 140 2.33 -13.71 -6.13
C VAL A 140 2.96 -12.74 -5.13
N ASP A 141 2.27 -11.63 -4.89
CA ASP A 141 2.58 -10.66 -3.85
C ASP A 141 1.71 -10.96 -2.63
N VAL A 142 2.34 -11.40 -1.53
CA VAL A 142 1.63 -11.89 -0.35
C VAL A 142 1.64 -10.86 0.76
N GLY A 143 0.47 -10.30 1.05
CA GLY A 143 0.23 -9.38 2.15
C GLY A 143 -1.08 -9.71 2.87
N THR A 144 -1.79 -8.72 3.35
CA THR A 144 -3.16 -8.85 3.89
C THR A 144 -4.12 -9.40 2.83
N ASN A 145 -3.88 -9.04 1.56
CA ASN A 145 -4.39 -9.74 0.40
C ASN A 145 -3.20 -10.36 -0.35
N ALA A 146 -3.47 -11.34 -1.20
CA ALA A 146 -2.51 -11.83 -2.18
C ALA A 146 -2.91 -11.31 -3.56
N GLU A 147 -2.06 -10.49 -4.16
CA GLU A 147 -2.18 -10.09 -5.54
C GLU A 147 -1.44 -11.10 -6.41
N ILE A 148 -2.17 -11.63 -7.38
CA ILE A 148 -1.70 -12.72 -8.24
C ILE A 148 -1.68 -12.24 -9.68
N LEU A 149 -0.52 -12.34 -10.33
CA LEU A 149 -0.35 -12.12 -11.75
C LEU A 149 0.03 -13.44 -12.42
N LEU A 150 -0.71 -13.84 -13.44
CA LEU A 150 -0.45 -15.06 -14.21
C LEU A 150 -0.47 -14.73 -15.70
N GLY A 151 0.63 -14.98 -16.39
CA GLY A 151 0.66 -14.72 -17.81
C GLY A 151 2.00 -14.88 -18.49
N ASN A 152 1.99 -14.50 -19.76
CA ASN A 152 3.15 -14.48 -20.65
C ASN A 152 3.00 -13.36 -21.69
N VAL A 153 3.79 -13.41 -22.77
CA VAL A 153 3.76 -12.44 -23.87
C VAL A 153 2.40 -12.31 -24.56
N ASP A 154 1.57 -13.35 -24.54
CA ASP A 154 0.25 -13.34 -25.19
C ASP A 154 -0.78 -12.57 -24.34
N ARG A 155 -0.78 -12.78 -23.02
CA ARG A 155 -1.66 -12.09 -22.08
C ARG A 155 -1.21 -12.26 -20.64
N VAL A 156 -1.60 -11.31 -19.79
CA VAL A 156 -1.43 -11.37 -18.34
C VAL A 156 -2.80 -11.18 -17.68
N TYR A 157 -3.11 -12.04 -16.72
CA TYR A 157 -4.26 -11.93 -15.84
C TYR A 157 -3.82 -11.43 -14.48
N ALA A 158 -4.69 -10.67 -13.82
CA ALA A 158 -4.47 -10.20 -12.47
C ALA A 158 -5.72 -10.43 -11.62
N CYS A 159 -5.53 -10.83 -10.37
CA CYS A 159 -6.59 -10.90 -9.38
C CYS A 159 -6.04 -10.64 -7.98
N SER A 160 -6.92 -10.28 -7.06
CA SER A 160 -6.63 -10.17 -5.63
C SER A 160 -7.46 -11.19 -4.87
N SER A 161 -6.86 -11.84 -3.88
CA SER A 161 -7.51 -12.83 -3.02
C SER A 161 -7.22 -12.47 -1.56
N PRO A 162 -8.25 -12.38 -0.68
CA PRO A 162 -8.01 -12.12 0.73
C PRO A 162 -7.25 -13.31 1.36
N THR A 163 -6.12 -13.03 2.00
CA THR A 163 -5.35 -14.02 2.78
C THR A 163 -5.71 -13.95 4.26
N GLY A 164 -6.40 -12.88 4.67
CA GLY A 164 -6.74 -12.59 6.05
C GLY A 164 -5.55 -11.95 6.81
N PRO A 165 -5.83 -11.38 7.99
CA PRO A 165 -4.85 -10.62 8.76
C PRO A 165 -3.97 -11.51 9.66
N ALA A 166 -3.73 -12.77 9.32
CA ALA A 166 -2.95 -13.71 10.12
C ALA A 166 -1.47 -13.30 10.21
N PHE A 167 -0.91 -12.74 9.14
CA PHE A 167 0.46 -12.22 9.12
C PHE A 167 0.65 -11.00 10.02
N GLU A 168 -0.41 -10.22 10.23
CA GLU A 168 -0.42 -9.10 11.16
C GLU A 168 -0.75 -9.54 12.60
N GLY A 169 -0.84 -10.86 12.85
CA GLY A 169 -1.12 -11.45 14.14
C GLY A 169 -2.58 -11.37 14.58
N ALA A 170 -3.50 -11.01 13.69
CA ALA A 170 -4.92 -10.98 13.96
C ALA A 170 -5.59 -12.32 13.61
N GLN A 171 -6.70 -12.64 14.30
CA GLN A 171 -7.51 -13.85 14.08
C GLN A 171 -6.79 -15.19 14.30
N ILE A 172 -5.65 -15.18 14.97
CA ILE A 172 -4.96 -16.38 15.44
C ILE A 172 -4.78 -16.31 16.96
N SER A 173 -4.84 -17.48 17.62
CA SER A 173 -4.94 -17.57 19.09
C SER A 173 -3.77 -16.96 19.87
N SER A 174 -2.59 -16.88 19.25
CA SER A 174 -1.38 -16.32 19.86
C SER A 174 -0.71 -15.32 18.90
N GLY A 175 -1.52 -14.63 18.10
CA GLY A 175 -1.06 -13.66 17.15
C GLY A 175 -0.46 -12.42 17.81
N GLN A 176 0.58 -11.89 17.20
CA GLN A 176 1.28 -10.70 17.64
C GLN A 176 1.65 -9.85 16.44
N ARG A 177 1.40 -8.53 16.53
CA ARG A 177 1.82 -7.60 15.48
C ARG A 177 3.33 -7.43 15.49
N ALA A 178 3.91 -7.17 14.33
CA ALA A 178 5.27 -6.70 14.19
C ALA A 178 5.41 -5.30 14.82
N ALA A 179 5.82 -5.28 16.09
CA ALA A 179 6.05 -4.09 16.88
C ALA A 179 7.29 -4.30 17.75
N PRO A 180 7.88 -3.26 18.34
CA PRO A 180 9.00 -3.43 19.27
C PRO A 180 8.64 -4.44 20.37
N GLY A 181 9.43 -5.53 20.47
CA GLY A 181 9.19 -6.65 21.38
C GLY A 181 8.43 -7.84 20.76
N ALA A 182 8.02 -7.76 19.50
CA ALA A 182 7.49 -8.91 18.78
C ALA A 182 8.60 -9.96 18.49
N ILE A 183 8.24 -11.24 18.53
CA ILE A 183 9.15 -12.32 18.18
C ILE A 183 9.26 -12.38 16.66
N GLU A 184 10.44 -12.11 16.11
CA GLU A 184 10.69 -12.13 14.65
C GLU A 184 11.42 -13.40 14.19
N HIS A 185 12.28 -13.94 15.03
CA HIS A 185 13.06 -15.12 14.71
C HIS A 185 12.91 -16.20 15.78
N VAL A 186 12.59 -17.41 15.34
CA VAL A 186 12.52 -18.59 16.21
C VAL A 186 13.44 -19.69 15.66
N THR A 187 14.31 -20.19 16.51
CA THR A 187 15.11 -21.39 16.23
C THR A 187 14.82 -22.46 17.28
N ILE A 188 14.73 -23.70 16.85
CA ILE A 188 14.52 -24.83 17.75
C ILE A 188 15.83 -25.63 17.85
N ASP A 189 16.36 -25.77 19.06
CA ASP A 189 17.51 -26.61 19.29
C ASP A 189 17.18 -28.07 18.90
N PRO A 190 17.92 -28.69 17.96
CA PRO A 190 17.57 -30.01 17.44
C PRO A 190 17.70 -31.13 18.49
N LYS A 191 18.49 -30.93 19.55
CA LYS A 191 18.74 -31.92 20.62
C LYS A 191 17.76 -31.74 21.77
N THR A 192 17.64 -30.54 22.28
CA THR A 192 16.82 -30.26 23.48
C THR A 192 15.36 -29.92 23.14
N LYS A 193 15.07 -29.63 21.85
CA LYS A 193 13.78 -29.16 21.35
C LYS A 193 13.29 -27.82 21.97
N ASN A 194 14.15 -27.13 22.68
CA ASN A 194 13.83 -25.85 23.28
C ASN A 194 13.84 -24.74 22.21
N PRO A 195 12.83 -23.88 22.19
CA PRO A 195 12.82 -22.70 21.32
C PRO A 195 13.79 -21.65 21.84
N ARG A 196 14.47 -20.97 20.93
CA ARG A 196 15.18 -19.71 21.14
C ARG A 196 14.54 -18.69 20.21
N PHE A 197 14.30 -17.51 20.71
CA PHE A 197 13.66 -16.43 19.96
C PHE A 197 14.35 -15.10 20.23
N GLN A 198 14.23 -14.22 19.25
CA GLN A 198 14.78 -12.88 19.26
C GLN A 198 13.67 -11.88 18.88
#